data_29be00aa31fe61edb1c9df45fe024e71
#
_entry.id   29be00aa31fe61edb1c9df45fe024e71
#
_cell.length_a   1.000
_cell.length_b   1.000
_cell.length_c   1.000
_cell.angle_alpha   90.00
_cell.angle_beta   90.00
_cell.angle_gamma   90.00
#
_symmetry.space_group_name_H-M   'P 1'
#
loop_
_entity.id
_entity.type
_entity.pdbx_description
1 polymer ?
#
loop_
_entity_poly.entity_id
_entity_poly.type
_entity_poly.pdbx_seq_one_letter_code
_entity_poly.pdbx_strand_id
1 'polypeptide(L)'
;MSSTELVGAMAESCFEGAFVINLDSRPDRWARMEANLAAAGITAERFAAVGVADLGEDRPPQALREFLRRVDGPRPTAEHKLQTTWACMRSHLAIIRRARQLGLASVLILEDDCEFEPYTSVVLQRASKQLQQRPWDMCYLGGTLKKGGLRQAVSANLLKVSRVRLAHAYMVSSNVYDRILEEAPASGLPIDWYYSEILLPSISAYMVRPLLAQQRLMDISDIEQVERKPKRKTRQAVQRWLALLRYGRPDY
;
A
#
# COMPACT_ATOMS: atom_id res chain seq x y z
N MET A 1 12.41 7.23 26.21
CA MET A 1 10.95 7.01 26.18
C MET A 1 10.65 5.75 26.97
N SER A 2 9.74 5.80 27.93
CA SER A 2 9.40 4.64 28.76
C SER A 2 8.51 3.68 27.98
N SER A 3 8.53 2.38 28.36
CA SER A 3 7.65 1.35 27.76
C SER A 3 6.17 1.74 27.77
N THR A 4 5.76 2.60 28.69
CA THR A 4 4.41 3.13 28.86
C THR A 4 4.04 4.16 27.77
N GLU A 5 5.00 4.95 27.28
CA GLU A 5 4.79 5.93 26.19
C GLU A 5 4.67 5.24 24.82
N LEU A 6 5.43 4.16 24.61
CA LEU A 6 5.31 3.31 23.41
C LEU A 6 3.95 2.58 23.36
N VAL A 7 3.47 2.07 24.49
CA VAL A 7 2.15 1.44 24.60
C VAL A 7 1.02 2.46 24.38
N GLY A 8 1.18 3.70 24.85
CA GLY A 8 0.19 4.78 24.62
C GLY A 8 0.05 5.18 23.16
N ALA A 9 1.16 5.23 22.41
CA ALA A 9 1.16 5.58 20.97
C ALA A 9 0.56 4.46 20.10
N MET A 10 0.70 3.20 20.49
CA MET A 10 0.09 2.06 19.77
C MET A 10 -1.42 1.92 20.04
N ALA A 11 -1.92 2.37 21.19
CA ALA A 11 -3.34 2.26 21.55
C ALA A 11 -4.28 3.10 20.67
N GLU A 12 -3.77 4.06 19.90
CA GLU A 12 -4.56 4.89 18.99
C GLU A 12 -4.45 4.45 17.51
N SER A 13 -3.61 3.49 17.20
CA SER A 13 -3.43 2.97 15.83
C SER A 13 -4.53 1.97 15.46
N CYS A 14 -4.95 1.97 14.19
CA CYS A 14 -5.87 0.97 13.64
C CYS A 14 -5.12 -0.21 12.99
N PHE A 15 -3.82 -0.34 13.22
CA PHE A 15 -3.00 -1.50 12.83
C PHE A 15 -2.09 -1.92 13.99
N GLU A 16 -1.86 -3.22 14.12
CA GLU A 16 -1.05 -3.81 15.19
C GLU A 16 0.40 -4.07 14.77
N GLY A 17 0.65 -4.11 13.47
CA GLY A 17 2.00 -4.21 12.90
C GLY A 17 2.12 -3.41 11.62
N ALA A 18 3.32 -2.98 11.28
CA ALA A 18 3.62 -2.31 10.03
C ALA A 18 4.92 -2.84 9.42
N PHE A 19 4.91 -3.08 8.12
CA PHE A 19 6.05 -3.59 7.38
C PHE A 19 6.27 -2.80 6.09
N VAL A 20 7.55 -2.59 5.76
CA VAL A 20 7.98 -1.98 4.50
C VAL A 20 8.66 -3.03 3.63
N ILE A 21 8.11 -3.27 2.46
CA ILE A 21 8.72 -4.12 1.43
C ILE A 21 9.91 -3.37 0.82
N ASN A 22 11.11 -3.93 0.99
CA ASN A 22 12.33 -3.35 0.42
C ASN A 22 13.29 -4.43 -0.04
N LEU A 23 13.79 -4.34 -1.27
CA LEU A 23 14.81 -5.25 -1.79
C LEU A 23 16.15 -5.04 -1.07
N ASP A 24 16.87 -6.13 -0.78
CA ASP A 24 18.20 -6.07 -0.15
C ASP A 24 19.22 -5.31 -1.02
N SER A 25 19.02 -5.32 -2.32
CA SER A 25 19.81 -4.55 -3.29
C SER A 25 19.53 -3.04 -3.29
N ARG A 26 18.53 -2.57 -2.49
CA ARG A 26 18.11 -1.17 -2.46
C ARG A 26 18.21 -0.54 -1.07
N PRO A 27 19.40 -0.57 -0.44
CA PRO A 27 19.62 0.09 0.86
C PRO A 27 19.43 1.62 0.78
N ASP A 28 19.62 2.22 -0.40
CA ASP A 28 19.36 3.62 -0.69
C ASP A 28 17.89 4.00 -0.49
N ARG A 29 16.95 3.13 -0.88
CA ARG A 29 15.52 3.32 -0.68
C ARG A 29 15.13 3.12 0.78
N TRP A 30 15.73 2.13 1.44
CA TRP A 30 15.48 1.91 2.85
C TRP A 30 15.85 3.12 3.70
N ALA A 31 17.06 3.68 3.55
CA ALA A 31 17.50 4.85 4.31
C ALA A 31 16.56 6.06 4.12
N ARG A 32 16.06 6.28 2.89
CA ARG A 32 15.06 7.33 2.63
C ARG A 32 13.71 7.02 3.26
N MET A 33 13.30 5.74 3.28
CA MET A 33 12.04 5.32 3.87
C MET A 33 12.06 5.45 5.40
N GLU A 34 13.18 5.16 6.06
CA GLU A 34 13.35 5.39 7.51
C GLU A 34 13.10 6.85 7.89
N ALA A 35 13.72 7.78 7.16
CA ALA A 35 13.52 9.21 7.38
C ALA A 35 12.06 9.64 7.15
N ASN A 36 11.42 9.10 6.12
CA ASN A 36 10.04 9.38 5.76
C ASN A 36 9.05 8.81 6.82
N LEU A 37 9.30 7.62 7.35
CA LEU A 37 8.53 7.02 8.45
C LEU A 37 8.65 7.84 9.72
N ALA A 38 9.86 8.26 10.09
CA ALA A 38 10.09 9.09 11.26
C ALA A 38 9.32 10.43 11.16
N ALA A 39 9.36 11.10 10.00
CA ALA A 39 8.62 12.33 9.76
C ALA A 39 7.09 12.12 9.78
N ALA A 40 6.60 10.95 9.42
CA ALA A 40 5.19 10.60 9.47
C ALA A 40 4.71 10.12 10.85
N GLY A 41 5.63 9.87 11.80
CA GLY A 41 5.32 9.28 13.11
C GLY A 41 4.87 7.83 13.02
N ILE A 42 5.35 7.08 12.03
CA ILE A 42 5.01 5.67 11.82
C ILE A 42 6.22 4.80 12.16
N THR A 43 6.02 3.81 13.04
CA THR A 43 7.01 2.75 13.30
C THR A 43 6.68 1.56 12.43
N ALA A 44 7.64 1.10 11.60
CA ALA A 44 7.48 -0.05 10.73
C ALA A 44 8.78 -0.86 10.66
N GLU A 45 8.67 -2.18 10.52
CA GLU A 45 9.79 -3.08 10.31
C GLU A 45 10.13 -3.16 8.80
N ARG A 46 11.42 -3.20 8.50
CA ARG A 46 11.88 -3.58 7.16
C ARG A 46 11.56 -5.05 6.91
N PHE A 47 10.91 -5.33 5.80
CA PHE A 47 10.64 -6.68 5.32
C PHE A 47 11.42 -6.92 4.02
N ALA A 48 12.31 -7.90 4.01
CA ALA A 48 13.07 -8.24 2.81
C ALA A 48 12.11 -8.68 1.69
N ALA A 49 12.08 -7.93 0.61
CA ALA A 49 11.25 -8.24 -0.53
C ALA A 49 11.71 -9.54 -1.20
N VAL A 50 10.78 -10.30 -1.74
CA VAL A 50 11.09 -11.44 -2.62
C VAL A 50 11.63 -10.87 -3.92
N GLY A 51 12.91 -11.10 -4.20
CA GLY A 51 13.53 -10.78 -5.48
C GLY A 51 13.23 -11.85 -6.55
N VAL A 52 13.48 -11.53 -7.82
CA VAL A 52 13.31 -12.52 -8.90
C VAL A 52 14.20 -13.75 -8.70
N ALA A 53 15.41 -13.57 -8.15
CA ALA A 53 16.32 -14.66 -7.85
C ALA A 53 15.81 -15.59 -6.74
N ASP A 54 14.99 -15.08 -5.82
CA ASP A 54 14.45 -15.82 -4.68
C ASP A 54 13.22 -16.66 -5.06
N LEU A 55 12.66 -16.50 -6.25
CA LEU A 55 11.50 -17.26 -6.72
C LEU A 55 11.84 -18.75 -6.90
N GLY A 56 13.09 -19.09 -7.22
CA GLY A 56 13.49 -20.49 -7.43
C GLY A 56 12.62 -21.20 -8.48
N GLU A 57 11.87 -22.21 -8.05
CA GLU A 57 10.91 -22.95 -8.89
C GLU A 57 9.48 -22.35 -8.89
N ASP A 58 9.23 -21.35 -8.06
CA ASP A 58 7.93 -20.65 -7.98
C ASP A 58 7.71 -19.81 -9.24
N ARG A 59 6.93 -20.33 -10.17
CA ARG A 59 6.70 -19.71 -11.50
C ARG A 59 5.43 -18.88 -11.51
N PRO A 60 5.46 -17.71 -12.20
CA PRO A 60 4.23 -16.95 -12.44
C PRO A 60 3.22 -17.81 -13.21
N PRO A 61 1.94 -17.79 -12.83
CA PRO A 61 0.91 -18.54 -13.53
C PRO A 61 0.74 -18.04 -14.96
N GLN A 62 0.35 -18.96 -15.86
CA GLN A 62 0.13 -18.65 -17.27
C GLN A 62 -0.90 -17.52 -17.47
N ALA A 63 -1.94 -17.48 -16.61
CA ALA A 63 -2.96 -16.44 -16.64
C ALA A 63 -2.39 -15.03 -16.39
N LEU A 64 -1.38 -14.87 -15.52
CA LEU A 64 -0.69 -13.58 -15.31
C LEU A 64 0.09 -13.15 -16.55
N ARG A 65 0.75 -14.09 -17.23
CA ARG A 65 1.46 -13.83 -18.49
C ARG A 65 0.50 -13.34 -19.57
N GLU A 66 -0.64 -14.00 -19.70
CA GLU A 66 -1.69 -13.63 -20.68
C GLU A 66 -2.31 -12.28 -20.36
N PHE A 67 -2.56 -12.02 -19.07
CA PHE A 67 -3.05 -10.72 -18.62
C PHE A 67 -2.08 -9.59 -18.98
N LEU A 68 -0.80 -9.71 -18.62
CA LEU A 68 0.21 -8.68 -18.91
C LEU A 68 0.40 -8.46 -20.41
N ARG A 69 0.41 -9.55 -21.21
CA ARG A 69 0.49 -9.44 -22.67
C ARG A 69 -0.72 -8.68 -23.26
N ARG A 70 -1.92 -8.90 -22.73
CA ARG A 70 -3.13 -8.19 -23.17
C ARG A 70 -3.12 -6.71 -22.82
N VAL A 71 -2.60 -6.35 -21.63
CA VAL A 71 -2.62 -4.97 -21.12
C VAL A 71 -1.47 -4.13 -21.69
N ASP A 72 -0.29 -4.71 -21.78
CA ASP A 72 0.93 -3.98 -22.15
C ASP A 72 1.35 -4.20 -23.62
N GLY A 73 0.79 -5.21 -24.27
CA GLY A 73 1.24 -5.67 -25.57
C GLY A 73 2.61 -6.40 -25.53
N PRO A 74 3.11 -6.83 -26.70
CA PRO A 74 4.43 -7.43 -26.80
C PRO A 74 5.53 -6.40 -26.55
N ARG A 75 6.44 -6.70 -25.61
CA ARG A 75 7.58 -5.84 -25.25
C ARG A 75 8.84 -6.67 -25.03
N PRO A 76 10.04 -6.15 -25.33
CA PRO A 76 11.30 -6.84 -25.04
C PRO A 76 11.45 -7.19 -23.55
N THR A 77 10.90 -6.35 -22.65
CA THR A 77 10.96 -6.51 -21.19
C THR A 77 9.82 -7.35 -20.61
N ALA A 78 8.98 -8.00 -21.43
CA ALA A 78 7.78 -8.70 -20.98
C ALA A 78 8.07 -9.81 -19.95
N GLU A 79 9.16 -10.59 -20.16
CA GLU A 79 9.54 -11.65 -19.21
C GLU A 79 10.03 -11.06 -17.89
N HIS A 80 10.88 -10.06 -17.93
CA HIS A 80 11.32 -9.35 -16.71
C HIS A 80 10.13 -8.79 -15.94
N LYS A 81 9.21 -8.09 -16.62
CA LYS A 81 7.99 -7.55 -15.99
C LYS A 81 7.12 -8.64 -15.37
N LEU A 82 7.02 -9.79 -16.02
CA LEU A 82 6.26 -10.93 -15.48
C LEU A 82 6.87 -11.44 -14.18
N GLN A 83 8.19 -11.67 -14.16
CA GLN A 83 8.90 -12.16 -12.98
C GLN A 83 8.86 -11.15 -11.82
N THR A 84 9.10 -9.87 -12.10
CA THR A 84 9.07 -8.82 -11.07
C THR A 84 7.66 -8.56 -10.54
N THR A 85 6.62 -8.65 -11.39
CA THR A 85 5.23 -8.55 -10.95
C THR A 85 4.85 -9.71 -10.02
N TRP A 86 5.32 -10.92 -10.34
CA TRP A 86 5.11 -12.08 -9.50
C TRP A 86 5.85 -11.98 -8.16
N ALA A 87 7.12 -11.60 -8.18
CA ALA A 87 7.94 -11.38 -6.99
C ALA A 87 7.34 -10.29 -6.07
N CYS A 88 6.83 -9.19 -6.65
CA CYS A 88 6.09 -8.18 -5.91
C CYS A 88 4.86 -8.78 -5.20
N MET A 89 4.01 -9.54 -5.90
CA MET A 89 2.88 -10.22 -5.28
C MET A 89 3.34 -11.13 -4.14
N ARG A 90 4.40 -11.94 -4.33
CA ARG A 90 4.92 -12.85 -3.30
C ARG A 90 5.39 -12.10 -2.05
N SER A 91 5.96 -10.90 -2.22
CA SER A 91 6.35 -10.02 -1.10
C SER A 91 5.15 -9.57 -0.26
N HIS A 92 4.09 -9.10 -0.90
CA HIS A 92 2.85 -8.73 -0.20
C HIS A 92 2.23 -9.92 0.52
N LEU A 93 2.14 -11.08 -0.14
CA LEU A 93 1.59 -12.30 0.47
C LEU A 93 2.47 -12.81 1.63
N ALA A 94 3.79 -12.63 1.57
CA ALA A 94 4.69 -13.01 2.65
C ALA A 94 4.45 -12.18 3.92
N ILE A 95 4.21 -10.87 3.79
CA ILE A 95 3.83 -10.02 4.92
C ILE A 95 2.47 -10.44 5.50
N ILE A 96 1.47 -10.67 4.66
CA ILE A 96 0.14 -11.12 5.15
C ILE A 96 0.25 -12.48 5.87
N ARG A 97 1.05 -13.40 5.35
CA ARG A 97 1.34 -14.68 6.02
C ARG A 97 2.05 -14.45 7.36
N ARG A 98 3.02 -13.54 7.41
CA ARG A 98 3.72 -13.18 8.65
C ARG A 98 2.76 -12.55 9.66
N ALA A 99 1.90 -11.61 9.26
CA ALA A 99 0.89 -11.01 10.12
C ALA A 99 -0.07 -12.07 10.70
N ARG A 100 -0.54 -13.02 9.87
CA ARG A 100 -1.36 -14.15 10.30
C ARG A 100 -0.64 -15.03 11.32
N GLN A 101 0.63 -15.37 11.09
CA GLN A 101 1.44 -16.18 12.01
C GLN A 101 1.65 -15.49 13.35
N LEU A 102 1.78 -14.18 13.38
CA LEU A 102 1.91 -13.37 14.59
C LEU A 102 0.57 -13.11 15.29
N GLY A 103 -0.55 -13.53 14.71
CA GLY A 103 -1.89 -13.30 15.25
C GLY A 103 -2.33 -11.84 15.21
N LEU A 104 -1.74 -11.00 14.32
CA LEU A 104 -2.10 -9.58 14.23
C LEU A 104 -3.51 -9.42 13.67
N ALA A 105 -4.36 -8.66 14.35
CA ALA A 105 -5.70 -8.36 13.88
C ALA A 105 -5.70 -7.46 12.64
N SER A 106 -4.62 -6.69 12.43
CA SER A 106 -4.44 -5.85 11.25
C SER A 106 -2.98 -5.47 11.03
N VAL A 107 -2.61 -5.24 9.76
CA VAL A 107 -1.26 -4.87 9.36
C VAL A 107 -1.27 -3.74 8.35
N LEU A 108 -0.33 -2.80 8.51
CA LEU A 108 0.01 -1.77 7.51
C LEU A 108 1.12 -2.31 6.61
N ILE A 109 0.91 -2.28 5.31
CA ILE A 109 1.88 -2.71 4.29
C ILE A 109 2.27 -1.50 3.44
N LEU A 110 3.58 -1.28 3.33
CA LEU A 110 4.18 -0.16 2.62
C LEU A 110 5.20 -0.67 1.60
N GLU A 111 5.30 -0.02 0.45
CA GLU A 111 6.41 -0.17 -0.49
C GLU A 111 7.48 0.91 -0.22
N ASP A 112 8.75 0.65 -0.51
CA ASP A 112 9.89 1.52 -0.22
C ASP A 112 9.95 2.80 -1.07
N ASP A 113 9.08 2.91 -2.07
CA ASP A 113 8.88 4.11 -2.89
C ASP A 113 7.72 5.00 -2.42
N CYS A 114 7.13 4.67 -1.26
CA CYS A 114 6.09 5.46 -0.63
C CYS A 114 6.67 6.77 -0.07
N GLU A 115 5.99 7.88 -0.31
CA GLU A 115 6.25 9.19 0.32
C GLU A 115 5.01 9.65 1.08
N PHE A 116 5.19 10.02 2.35
CA PHE A 116 4.11 10.52 3.18
C PHE A 116 3.95 12.04 3.07
N GLU A 117 2.72 12.49 3.20
CA GLU A 117 2.40 13.91 3.26
C GLU A 117 2.71 14.50 4.66
N PRO A 118 3.08 15.79 4.76
CA PRO A 118 3.44 16.41 6.04
C PRO A 118 2.37 16.35 7.13
N TYR A 119 1.10 16.20 6.75
CA TYR A 119 -0.06 16.09 7.65
C TYR A 119 -0.42 14.64 8.00
N THR A 120 0.43 13.67 7.66
CA THR A 120 0.10 12.22 7.79
C THR A 120 -0.22 11.84 9.23
N SER A 121 0.61 12.20 10.21
CA SER A 121 0.40 11.81 11.62
C SER A 121 -0.97 12.25 12.13
N VAL A 122 -1.33 13.53 11.92
CA VAL A 122 -2.60 14.11 12.39
C VAL A 122 -3.81 13.46 11.71
N VAL A 123 -3.74 13.29 10.40
CA VAL A 123 -4.87 12.73 9.64
C VAL A 123 -4.99 11.23 9.86
N LEU A 124 -3.88 10.50 9.98
CA LEU A 124 -3.90 9.06 10.27
C LEU A 124 -4.54 8.79 11.63
N GLN A 125 -4.18 9.53 12.67
CA GLN A 125 -4.81 9.42 13.99
C GLN A 125 -6.32 9.64 13.93
N ARG A 126 -6.78 10.70 13.22
CA ARG A 126 -8.21 10.97 13.05
C ARG A 126 -8.92 9.88 12.25
N ALA A 127 -8.30 9.41 11.17
CA ALA A 127 -8.85 8.35 10.34
C ALA A 127 -8.92 7.02 11.10
N SER A 128 -7.92 6.70 11.94
CA SER A 128 -7.90 5.51 12.80
C SER A 128 -9.09 5.50 13.76
N LYS A 129 -9.31 6.59 14.48
CA LYS A 129 -10.49 6.73 15.39
C LYS A 129 -11.82 6.56 14.65
N GLN A 130 -11.92 7.07 13.42
CA GLN A 130 -13.12 6.93 12.58
C GLN A 130 -13.28 5.51 12.01
N LEU A 131 -12.17 4.83 11.71
CA LEU A 131 -12.16 3.47 11.17
C LEU A 131 -12.53 2.44 12.22
N GLN A 132 -12.07 2.59 13.47
CA GLN A 132 -12.41 1.73 14.61
C GLN A 132 -13.91 1.71 14.94
N GLN A 133 -14.66 2.72 14.52
CA GLN A 133 -16.12 2.82 14.78
C GLN A 133 -16.97 2.04 13.75
N ARG A 134 -16.36 1.26 12.87
CA ARG A 134 -17.04 0.55 11.78
C ARG A 134 -16.32 -0.73 11.38
N PRO A 135 -17.02 -1.72 10.84
CA PRO A 135 -16.36 -2.88 10.26
C PRO A 135 -15.52 -2.44 9.04
N TRP A 136 -14.30 -2.92 8.97
CA TRP A 136 -13.41 -2.69 7.85
C TRP A 136 -12.51 -3.90 7.60
N ASP A 137 -12.18 -4.10 6.33
CA ASP A 137 -11.32 -5.19 5.88
C ASP A 137 -10.05 -4.65 5.22
N MET A 138 -10.16 -3.53 4.50
CA MET A 138 -9.03 -2.88 3.85
C MET A 138 -9.14 -1.36 3.93
N CYS A 139 -8.01 -0.65 4.17
CA CYS A 139 -7.98 0.82 4.13
C CYS A 139 -6.71 1.34 3.48
N TYR A 140 -6.86 2.12 2.42
CA TYR A 140 -5.76 2.72 1.67
C TYR A 140 -5.34 4.07 2.28
N LEU A 141 -4.02 4.24 2.50
CA LEU A 141 -3.41 5.53 2.81
C LEU A 141 -3.06 6.29 1.54
N GLY A 142 -2.72 5.54 0.48
CA GLY A 142 -2.40 6.06 -0.85
C GLY A 142 -2.93 5.14 -1.94
N GLY A 143 -3.24 5.69 -3.10
CA GLY A 143 -3.74 4.91 -4.23
C GLY A 143 -4.48 5.75 -5.26
N THR A 144 -4.87 5.13 -6.37
CA THR A 144 -5.59 5.78 -7.46
C THR A 144 -7.01 5.22 -7.58
N LEU A 145 -8.01 6.05 -7.32
CA LEU A 145 -9.41 5.69 -7.53
C LEU A 145 -9.71 5.46 -9.01
N LYS A 146 -10.35 4.35 -9.33
CA LYS A 146 -10.71 3.97 -10.71
C LYS A 146 -12.16 4.33 -11.03
N LYS A 147 -12.42 4.61 -12.30
CA LYS A 147 -13.79 4.86 -12.80
C LYS A 147 -14.66 3.61 -12.59
N GLY A 148 -15.96 3.83 -12.37
CA GLY A 148 -16.94 2.75 -12.14
C GLY A 148 -16.91 2.14 -10.74
N GLY A 149 -15.98 2.55 -9.86
CA GLY A 149 -15.98 2.14 -8.45
C GLY A 149 -16.78 3.07 -7.55
N LEU A 150 -17.27 2.51 -6.43
CA LEU A 150 -17.91 3.29 -5.36
C LEU A 150 -16.93 4.33 -4.80
N ARG A 151 -17.45 5.53 -4.52
CA ARG A 151 -16.73 6.63 -3.85
C ARG A 151 -17.72 7.41 -3.00
N GLN A 152 -17.83 7.03 -1.76
CA GLN A 152 -18.78 7.65 -0.83
C GLN A 152 -18.04 8.18 0.39
N ALA A 153 -18.15 9.48 0.68
CA ALA A 153 -17.65 10.03 1.92
C ALA A 153 -18.50 9.49 3.09
N VAL A 154 -17.87 8.80 4.03
CA VAL A 154 -18.54 8.20 5.20
C VAL A 154 -18.18 8.90 6.51
N SER A 155 -17.11 9.70 6.48
CA SER A 155 -16.70 10.59 7.56
C SER A 155 -15.78 11.69 7.04
N ALA A 156 -15.27 12.53 7.95
CA ALA A 156 -14.38 13.63 7.58
C ALA A 156 -13.10 13.14 6.88
N ASN A 157 -12.57 11.99 7.30
CA ASN A 157 -11.29 11.47 6.80
C ASN A 157 -11.39 10.12 6.09
N LEU A 158 -12.60 9.58 5.84
CA LEU A 158 -12.76 8.30 5.16
C LEU A 158 -13.71 8.38 3.97
N LEU A 159 -13.29 7.75 2.87
CA LEU A 159 -14.12 7.39 1.72
C LEU A 159 -14.35 5.88 1.74
N LYS A 160 -15.59 5.41 1.60
CA LYS A 160 -15.89 4.03 1.23
C LYS A 160 -15.61 3.87 -0.26
N VAL A 161 -14.85 2.84 -0.63
CA VAL A 161 -14.36 2.63 -2.00
C VAL A 161 -14.53 1.18 -2.41
N SER A 162 -14.62 0.91 -3.73
CA SER A 162 -14.67 -0.46 -4.25
C SER A 162 -13.69 -0.72 -5.39
N ARG A 163 -12.95 0.30 -5.87
CA ARG A 163 -11.93 0.13 -6.93
C ARG A 163 -10.77 1.11 -6.73
N VAL A 164 -9.64 0.58 -6.28
CA VAL A 164 -8.40 1.34 -6.07
C VAL A 164 -7.25 0.61 -6.74
N ARG A 165 -6.35 1.33 -7.39
CA ARG A 165 -5.09 0.82 -7.93
C ARG A 165 -3.92 1.33 -7.13
N LEU A 166 -2.78 0.66 -7.29
CA LEU A 166 -1.54 0.78 -6.53
C LEU A 166 -1.68 0.16 -5.13
N ALA A 167 -0.61 -0.49 -4.69
CA ALA A 167 -0.55 -1.18 -3.41
C ALA A 167 0.62 -0.67 -2.54
N HIS A 168 1.05 0.59 -2.73
CA HIS A 168 2.22 1.13 -2.06
C HIS A 168 1.99 1.53 -0.60
N ALA A 169 0.73 1.71 -0.16
CA ALA A 169 0.41 2.07 1.23
C ALA A 169 -1.05 1.70 1.57
N TYR A 170 -1.25 0.60 2.29
CA TYR A 170 -2.58 0.13 2.68
C TYR A 170 -2.54 -0.70 3.96
N MET A 171 -3.66 -0.71 4.67
CA MET A 171 -3.91 -1.57 5.82
C MET A 171 -4.86 -2.70 5.41
N VAL A 172 -4.66 -3.87 5.99
CA VAL A 172 -5.52 -5.04 5.81
C VAL A 172 -5.80 -5.70 7.15
N SER A 173 -7.06 -6.11 7.39
CA SER A 173 -7.47 -6.80 8.59
C SER A 173 -7.37 -8.32 8.44
N SER A 174 -7.27 -9.04 9.56
CA SER A 174 -7.21 -10.49 9.61
C SER A 174 -8.43 -11.18 9.00
N ASN A 175 -9.58 -10.49 8.90
CA ASN A 175 -10.80 -11.01 8.28
C ASN A 175 -10.61 -11.49 6.84
N VAL A 176 -9.63 -10.93 6.13
CA VAL A 176 -9.41 -11.22 4.70
C VAL A 176 -8.04 -11.83 4.39
N TYR A 177 -7.21 -12.13 5.42
CA TYR A 177 -5.89 -12.71 5.20
C TYR A 177 -5.94 -14.02 4.42
N ASP A 178 -6.73 -14.99 4.89
CA ASP A 178 -6.81 -16.31 4.25
C ASP A 178 -7.32 -16.21 2.82
N ARG A 179 -8.34 -15.38 2.61
CA ARG A 179 -8.88 -15.12 1.28
C ARG A 179 -7.84 -14.53 0.33
N ILE A 180 -7.05 -13.54 0.77
CA ILE A 180 -5.97 -12.95 -0.05
C ILE A 180 -4.90 -13.98 -0.36
N LEU A 181 -4.48 -14.77 0.65
CA LEU A 181 -3.44 -15.78 0.50
C LEU A 181 -3.83 -16.90 -0.47
N GLU A 182 -5.10 -17.23 -0.56
CA GLU A 182 -5.65 -18.26 -1.45
C GLU A 182 -5.95 -17.71 -2.85
N GLU A 183 -6.73 -16.64 -2.94
CA GLU A 183 -7.25 -16.16 -4.21
C GLU A 183 -6.23 -15.35 -5.04
N ALA A 184 -5.38 -14.53 -4.40
CA ALA A 184 -4.51 -13.62 -5.15
C ALA A 184 -3.55 -14.36 -6.08
N PRO A 185 -2.81 -15.42 -5.65
CA PRO A 185 -1.90 -16.14 -6.54
C PRO A 185 -2.64 -16.91 -7.65
N ALA A 186 -3.87 -17.35 -7.39
CA ALA A 186 -4.69 -18.06 -8.36
C ALA A 186 -5.39 -17.15 -9.38
N SER A 187 -5.49 -15.84 -9.08
CA SER A 187 -6.27 -14.88 -9.89
C SER A 187 -5.68 -14.61 -11.28
N GLY A 188 -4.37 -14.83 -11.47
CA GLY A 188 -3.67 -14.44 -12.68
C GLY A 188 -3.57 -12.92 -12.90
N LEU A 189 -3.72 -12.12 -11.85
CA LEU A 189 -3.66 -10.66 -11.89
C LEU A 189 -2.47 -10.15 -11.05
N PRO A 190 -1.90 -8.97 -11.36
CA PRO A 190 -1.06 -8.26 -10.40
C PRO A 190 -1.82 -7.99 -9.10
N ILE A 191 -1.13 -7.89 -7.96
CA ILE A 191 -1.76 -7.77 -6.64
C ILE A 191 -2.74 -6.60 -6.54
N ASP A 192 -2.41 -5.44 -7.07
CA ASP A 192 -3.28 -4.25 -7.05
C ASP A 192 -4.50 -4.39 -7.98
N TRP A 193 -4.36 -5.20 -9.06
CA TRP A 193 -5.49 -5.57 -9.92
C TRP A 193 -6.41 -6.57 -9.25
N TYR A 194 -5.86 -7.59 -8.59
CA TYR A 194 -6.65 -8.52 -7.80
C TYR A 194 -7.45 -7.77 -6.73
N TYR A 195 -6.80 -6.90 -5.97
CA TYR A 195 -7.51 -6.07 -4.99
C TYR A 195 -8.64 -5.27 -5.65
N SER A 196 -8.33 -4.51 -6.70
CA SER A 196 -9.28 -3.60 -7.33
C SER A 196 -10.47 -4.28 -8.00
N GLU A 197 -10.26 -5.42 -8.68
CA GLU A 197 -11.29 -6.03 -9.52
C GLU A 197 -12.03 -7.18 -8.84
N ILE A 198 -11.40 -7.85 -7.86
CA ILE A 198 -11.95 -9.04 -7.23
C ILE A 198 -12.27 -8.79 -5.75
N LEU A 199 -11.31 -8.34 -4.96
CA LEU A 199 -11.46 -8.26 -3.51
C LEU A 199 -12.32 -7.07 -3.07
N LEU A 200 -11.93 -5.85 -3.43
CA LEU A 200 -12.57 -4.61 -2.94
C LEU A 200 -14.08 -4.50 -3.22
N PRO A 201 -14.63 -5.02 -4.35
CA PRO A 201 -16.07 -4.97 -4.58
C PRO A 201 -16.91 -5.76 -3.57
N SER A 202 -16.31 -6.72 -2.86
CA SER A 202 -16.99 -7.67 -1.98
C SER A 202 -16.69 -7.51 -0.49
N ILE A 203 -15.88 -6.50 -0.11
CA ILE A 203 -15.44 -6.27 1.27
C ILE A 203 -15.73 -4.83 1.72
N SER A 204 -15.55 -4.57 3.02
CA SER A 204 -15.63 -3.22 3.59
C SER A 204 -14.31 -2.49 3.40
N ALA A 205 -14.16 -1.79 2.26
CA ALA A 205 -12.94 -1.10 1.91
C ALA A 205 -13.07 0.42 2.00
N TYR A 206 -12.00 1.05 2.50
CA TYR A 206 -11.93 2.50 2.68
C TYR A 206 -10.64 3.08 2.11
N MET A 207 -10.63 4.39 1.96
CA MET A 207 -9.46 5.19 1.61
C MET A 207 -9.43 6.43 2.47
N VAL A 208 -8.27 6.74 3.04
CA VAL A 208 -8.08 7.97 3.83
C VAL A 208 -8.12 9.19 2.91
N ARG A 209 -8.75 10.27 3.39
CA ARG A 209 -8.77 11.58 2.73
C ARG A 209 -8.45 12.71 3.69
N PRO A 210 -7.60 13.67 3.30
CA PRO A 210 -6.78 13.67 2.07
C PRO A 210 -5.86 12.43 2.03
N LEU A 211 -5.32 12.09 0.85
CA LEU A 211 -4.35 11.00 0.73
C LEU A 211 -3.14 11.29 1.59
N LEU A 212 -2.63 10.27 2.27
CA LEU A 212 -1.48 10.37 3.16
C LEU A 212 -0.17 9.95 2.50
N ALA A 213 -0.28 9.14 1.44
CA ALA A 213 0.87 8.53 0.80
C ALA A 213 0.77 8.62 -0.72
N GLN A 214 1.90 8.83 -1.37
CA GLN A 214 2.08 8.82 -2.82
C GLN A 214 3.29 7.97 -3.18
N GLN A 215 3.32 7.43 -4.40
CA GLN A 215 4.55 6.83 -4.93
C GLN A 215 5.50 7.96 -5.35
N ARG A 216 6.77 7.82 -4.97
CA ARG A 216 7.82 8.78 -5.31
C ARG A 216 7.90 8.98 -6.82
N LEU A 217 7.95 10.26 -7.22
CA LEU A 217 8.18 10.66 -8.60
C LEU A 217 9.68 10.59 -8.91
N MET A 218 10.02 10.30 -10.15
CA MET A 218 11.40 10.21 -10.67
C MET A 218 12.23 9.01 -10.18
N ASP A 219 11.64 8.06 -9.45
CA ASP A 219 12.28 6.77 -9.22
C ASP A 219 12.06 5.85 -10.43
N ILE A 220 13.12 5.10 -10.80
CA ILE A 220 12.99 4.02 -11.78
C ILE A 220 12.22 2.89 -11.11
N SER A 221 11.08 2.52 -11.68
CA SER A 221 10.31 1.37 -11.21
C SER A 221 11.10 0.08 -11.48
N ASP A 222 11.36 -0.72 -10.44
CA ASP A 222 12.04 -2.01 -10.60
C ASP A 222 11.19 -3.01 -11.41
N ILE A 223 9.87 -2.81 -11.45
CA ILE A 223 8.93 -3.62 -12.25
C ILE A 223 8.88 -3.16 -13.70
N GLU A 224 8.74 -1.86 -13.91
CA GLU A 224 8.51 -1.30 -15.26
C GLU A 224 9.79 -0.86 -15.97
N GLN A 225 10.89 -0.69 -15.23
CA GLN A 225 12.17 -0.13 -15.69
C GLN A 225 12.02 1.22 -16.44
N VAL A 226 10.99 1.98 -16.05
CA VAL A 226 10.65 3.26 -16.66
C VAL A 226 10.63 4.34 -15.58
N GLU A 227 11.21 5.49 -15.90
CA GLU A 227 11.15 6.66 -15.04
C GLU A 227 9.71 7.18 -14.93
N ARG A 228 9.21 7.34 -13.70
CA ARG A 228 7.88 7.88 -13.45
C ARG A 228 7.86 9.38 -13.66
N LYS A 229 7.33 9.83 -14.79
CA LYS A 229 7.17 11.27 -15.07
C LYS A 229 6.01 11.86 -14.26
N PRO A 230 6.19 13.08 -13.70
CA PRO A 230 5.12 13.77 -12.99
C PRO A 230 3.96 14.07 -13.94
N LYS A 231 2.80 13.45 -13.70
CA LYS A 231 1.57 13.85 -14.37
C LYS A 231 1.06 15.10 -13.64
N ARG A 232 1.03 16.26 -14.32
CA ARG A 232 0.42 17.50 -13.79
C ARG A 232 -1.05 17.23 -13.43
N LYS A 233 -1.32 17.03 -12.14
CA LYS A 233 -2.68 16.90 -11.61
C LYS A 233 -2.97 18.13 -10.76
N THR A 234 -3.35 19.25 -11.41
CA THR A 234 -3.76 20.52 -10.76
C THR A 234 -4.75 20.28 -9.61
N ARG A 235 -5.71 19.35 -9.78
CA ARG A 235 -6.67 19.01 -8.73
C ARG A 235 -6.02 18.38 -7.50
N GLN A 236 -5.00 17.53 -7.65
CA GLN A 236 -4.27 16.95 -6.50
C GLN A 236 -3.43 18.01 -5.79
N ALA A 237 -2.80 18.91 -6.54
CA ALA A 237 -2.03 20.01 -5.95
C ALA A 237 -2.92 20.93 -5.12
N VAL A 238 -4.11 21.29 -5.62
CA VAL A 238 -5.09 22.09 -4.86
C VAL A 238 -5.58 21.35 -3.61
N GLN A 239 -5.89 20.07 -3.71
CA GLN A 239 -6.30 19.27 -2.55
C GLN A 239 -5.21 19.15 -1.50
N ARG A 240 -3.95 18.98 -1.92
CA ARG A 240 -2.78 18.99 -1.04
C ARG A 240 -2.62 20.32 -0.33
N TRP A 241 -2.72 21.43 -1.05
CA TRP A 241 -2.64 22.79 -0.48
C TRP A 241 -3.75 23.04 0.56
N LEU A 242 -5.00 22.69 0.25
CA LEU A 242 -6.11 22.79 1.20
C LEU A 242 -5.92 21.91 2.42
N ALA A 243 -5.33 20.73 2.26
CA ALA A 243 -5.01 19.84 3.37
C ALA A 243 -3.92 20.44 4.27
N LEU A 244 -2.87 21.02 3.70
CA LEU A 244 -1.83 21.73 4.46
C LEU A 244 -2.41 22.91 5.25
N LEU A 245 -3.35 23.67 4.68
CA LEU A 245 -4.04 24.75 5.40
C LEU A 245 -4.91 24.22 6.56
N ARG A 246 -5.58 23.08 6.37
CA ARG A 246 -6.54 22.54 7.34
C ARG A 246 -5.88 21.78 8.48
N TYR A 247 -4.79 21.07 8.22
CA TYR A 247 -4.17 20.15 9.18
C TYR A 247 -2.80 20.66 9.68
N GLY A 248 -2.31 21.75 9.12
CA GLY A 248 -1.02 22.33 9.46
C GLY A 248 0.18 21.56 8.93
N ARG A 249 1.35 22.15 9.08
CA ARG A 249 2.61 21.40 9.10
C ARG A 249 2.83 20.99 10.56
N PRO A 250 3.32 19.77 10.86
CA PRO A 250 3.83 19.53 12.21
C PRO A 250 4.90 20.59 12.49
N ASP A 251 4.78 21.29 13.61
CA ASP A 251 5.83 22.14 14.10
C ASP A 251 7.04 21.26 14.37
N TYR A 252 8.15 21.55 13.67
CA TYR A 252 9.44 20.93 13.92
C TYR A 252 10.08 21.60 15.13
#